data_9d205ead679c1edb3c443b78aae89198
#
_entry.id   9d205ead679c1edb3c443b78aae89198
#
_cell.length_a   1.000
_cell.length_b   1.000
_cell.length_c   1.000
_cell.angle_alpha   90.00
_cell.angle_beta   90.00
_cell.angle_gamma   90.00
#
_symmetry.space_group_name_H-M   'P 1'
#
loop_
_entity.id
_entity.type
_entity.pdbx_description
1 polymer ?
#
loop_
_entity_poly.entity_id
_entity_poly.type
_entity_poly.pdbx_seq_one_letter_code
_entity_poly.pdbx_strand_id
1 'polypeptide(L)'
;NVITLDRLINTQIGTTILSDVSTAISRRDQAGLQAMKGGLVLGANSPQGLSILSFIAAYPSQRLEINLPQALTVARSLNGGFIRTQRFMFGLSPQVNPKDIKVASLDPTQGGSAQVQTLKLSFNDQKRQRQIPLDVYFSSAASTNKPVIVFSHGWGSVRTDLRYLAEHLASHGYVVAALEHPGSNETSFKAVNQGKKQLVAPQEFLDRPGDVSFILDELEKLNQTANSPLQGKLATNNVMVVGYSFGGGTALALAGGELQIENLKQRCQPNLAKDNLGETLQCVAQALPEKTYQLRDGRIKQAIALNPTTSLMFGETGLTKVQIPTLILSSSADKITPPLTEQVMGFAKIPSPKWLVGVVGGSHLSVVDPSLTPYQEGKPPILNKEVTREQAQDVRKFLKGVTLAMAAQLTPEASQYAPFLTSDYAQISSTRLFPLRTVREISPEMIQEAQGPGMTANK
;
A
#
# COMPACT_ATOMS: atom_id res chain seq x y z
N ASN A 1 -14.16 -6.05 -28.47
CA ASN A 1 -12.96 -6.36 -29.23
C ASN A 1 -12.21 -7.51 -28.57
N VAL A 2 -11.95 -8.61 -29.30
CA VAL A 2 -11.32 -9.84 -28.80
C VAL A 2 -9.93 -9.56 -28.18
N ILE A 3 -9.15 -8.67 -28.80
CA ILE A 3 -7.83 -8.26 -28.32
C ILE A 3 -7.93 -7.60 -26.93
N THR A 4 -8.95 -6.78 -26.72
CA THR A 4 -9.18 -6.12 -25.43
C THR A 4 -9.61 -7.15 -24.37
N LEU A 5 -10.47 -8.11 -24.74
CA LEU A 5 -10.89 -9.19 -23.86
C LEU A 5 -9.71 -10.07 -23.49
N ASP A 6 -8.90 -10.54 -24.46
CA ASP A 6 -7.72 -11.36 -24.20
C ASP A 6 -6.72 -10.64 -23.29
N ARG A 7 -6.50 -9.35 -23.48
CA ARG A 7 -5.67 -8.55 -22.60
C ARG A 7 -6.25 -8.48 -21.18
N LEU A 8 -7.56 -8.27 -21.03
CA LEU A 8 -8.22 -8.16 -19.74
C LEU A 8 -8.17 -9.46 -18.95
N ILE A 9 -8.52 -10.60 -19.57
CA ILE A 9 -8.57 -11.92 -18.90
C ILE A 9 -7.20 -12.45 -18.49
N ASN A 10 -6.14 -11.91 -19.06
CA ASN A 10 -4.75 -12.24 -18.72
C ASN A 10 -4.09 -11.24 -17.77
N THR A 11 -4.81 -10.19 -17.30
CA THR A 11 -4.37 -9.40 -16.15
C THR A 11 -4.49 -10.23 -14.86
N GLN A 12 -3.81 -9.79 -13.81
CA GLN A 12 -3.96 -10.41 -12.48
C GLN A 12 -5.42 -10.42 -12.04
N ILE A 13 -6.14 -9.31 -12.26
CA ILE A 13 -7.57 -9.19 -11.96
C ILE A 13 -8.40 -10.14 -12.79
N GLY A 14 -8.23 -10.13 -14.10
CA GLY A 14 -8.97 -11.03 -14.99
C GLY A 14 -8.74 -12.49 -14.62
N THR A 15 -7.51 -12.86 -14.30
CA THR A 15 -7.16 -14.21 -13.84
C THR A 15 -7.82 -14.54 -12.49
N THR A 16 -7.82 -13.61 -11.53
CA THR A 16 -8.47 -13.82 -10.22
C THR A 16 -9.98 -13.96 -10.37
N ILE A 17 -10.63 -13.08 -11.13
CA ILE A 17 -12.07 -13.16 -11.39
C ILE A 17 -12.43 -14.48 -12.05
N LEU A 18 -11.70 -14.88 -13.09
CA LEU A 18 -11.98 -16.13 -13.80
C LEU A 18 -11.69 -17.36 -12.94
N SER A 19 -10.69 -17.30 -12.08
CA SER A 19 -10.42 -18.36 -11.11
C SER A 19 -11.59 -18.49 -10.14
N ASP A 20 -12.11 -17.39 -9.59
CA ASP A 20 -13.26 -17.40 -8.69
C ASP A 20 -14.51 -17.90 -9.39
N VAL A 21 -14.78 -17.43 -10.62
CA VAL A 21 -15.94 -17.90 -11.43
C VAL A 21 -15.79 -19.38 -11.79
N SER A 22 -14.58 -19.87 -12.10
CA SER A 22 -14.34 -21.29 -12.41
C SER A 22 -14.70 -22.20 -11.24
N THR A 23 -14.61 -21.71 -10.00
CA THR A 23 -15.05 -22.47 -8.81
C THR A 23 -16.55 -22.69 -8.72
N ALA A 24 -17.34 -21.84 -9.38
CA ALA A 24 -18.79 -21.96 -9.47
C ALA A 24 -19.23 -22.93 -10.60
N ILE A 25 -18.31 -23.32 -11.46
CA ILE A 25 -18.51 -24.25 -12.57
C ILE A 25 -17.67 -25.50 -12.29
N SER A 26 -17.98 -26.61 -12.90
CA SER A 26 -17.59 -27.99 -12.57
C SER A 26 -16.11 -28.32 -12.35
N ARG A 27 -15.15 -27.40 -12.52
CA ARG A 27 -13.73 -27.61 -12.28
C ARG A 27 -13.10 -26.52 -11.43
N ARG A 28 -12.44 -26.93 -10.34
CA ARG A 28 -11.77 -26.04 -9.35
C ARG A 28 -10.24 -25.97 -9.51
N ASP A 29 -9.71 -26.41 -10.63
CA ASP A 29 -8.28 -26.53 -10.90
C ASP A 29 -7.81 -25.56 -11.98
N GLN A 30 -6.51 -25.57 -12.24
CA GLN A 30 -5.87 -24.80 -13.31
C GLN A 30 -6.50 -25.08 -14.68
N ALA A 31 -6.96 -26.31 -14.91
CA ALA A 31 -7.62 -26.72 -16.16
C ALA A 31 -8.99 -26.03 -16.31
N GLY A 32 -9.74 -25.84 -15.22
CA GLY A 32 -10.98 -25.09 -15.22
C GLY A 32 -10.78 -23.62 -15.59
N LEU A 33 -9.75 -22.99 -15.05
CA LEU A 33 -9.38 -21.61 -15.39
C LEU A 33 -9.03 -21.46 -16.88
N GLN A 34 -8.24 -22.39 -17.43
CA GLN A 34 -7.86 -22.38 -18.85
C GLN A 34 -9.08 -22.62 -19.75
N ALA A 35 -9.98 -23.52 -19.36
CA ALA A 35 -11.24 -23.76 -20.05
C ALA A 35 -12.12 -22.49 -20.08
N MET A 36 -12.20 -21.75 -18.97
CA MET A 36 -12.91 -20.46 -18.91
C MET A 36 -12.30 -19.43 -19.84
N LYS A 37 -10.97 -19.27 -19.82
CA LYS A 37 -10.26 -18.34 -20.72
C LYS A 37 -10.49 -18.70 -22.18
N GLY A 38 -10.34 -19.97 -22.52
CA GLY A 38 -10.59 -20.49 -23.88
C GLY A 38 -12.01 -20.26 -24.36
N GLY A 39 -13.00 -20.61 -23.53
CA GLY A 39 -14.41 -20.39 -23.83
C GLY A 39 -14.77 -18.91 -24.07
N LEU A 40 -14.22 -18.02 -23.29
CA LEU A 40 -14.44 -16.57 -23.45
C LEU A 40 -13.84 -16.04 -24.75
N VAL A 41 -12.60 -16.40 -25.07
CA VAL A 41 -11.92 -15.95 -26.29
C VAL A 41 -12.60 -16.53 -27.53
N LEU A 42 -12.89 -17.82 -27.54
CA LEU A 42 -13.57 -18.50 -28.66
C LEU A 42 -15.00 -18.00 -28.82
N GLY A 43 -15.75 -17.82 -27.71
CA GLY A 43 -17.09 -17.23 -27.76
C GLY A 43 -17.10 -15.79 -28.30
N ALA A 44 -16.09 -14.98 -27.96
CA ALA A 44 -15.96 -13.63 -28.47
C ALA A 44 -15.59 -13.58 -29.96
N ASN A 45 -14.97 -14.62 -30.48
CA ASN A 45 -14.67 -14.78 -31.93
C ASN A 45 -15.86 -15.34 -32.73
N SER A 46 -16.96 -15.71 -32.08
CA SER A 46 -18.16 -16.17 -32.81
C SER A 46 -18.78 -15.05 -33.66
N PRO A 47 -19.53 -15.37 -34.71
CA PRO A 47 -20.19 -14.36 -35.55
C PRO A 47 -21.15 -13.44 -34.79
N GLN A 48 -21.73 -13.93 -33.69
CA GLN A 48 -22.65 -13.19 -32.83
C GLN A 48 -21.92 -12.41 -31.70
N GLY A 49 -20.58 -12.53 -31.63
CA GLY A 49 -19.80 -11.96 -30.53
C GLY A 49 -19.95 -12.72 -29.22
N LEU A 50 -19.40 -12.16 -28.13
CA LEU A 50 -19.49 -12.78 -26.80
C LEU A 50 -20.89 -12.67 -26.24
N SER A 51 -21.52 -13.82 -25.99
CA SER A 51 -22.80 -13.97 -25.31
C SER A 51 -22.72 -15.20 -24.38
N ILE A 52 -23.70 -15.38 -23.49
CA ILE A 52 -23.77 -16.61 -22.66
C ILE A 52 -23.85 -17.85 -23.54
N LEU A 53 -24.60 -17.80 -24.62
CA LEU A 53 -24.75 -18.95 -25.53
C LEU A 53 -23.46 -19.24 -26.31
N SER A 54 -22.79 -18.20 -26.83
CA SER A 54 -21.51 -18.40 -27.53
C SER A 54 -20.39 -18.87 -26.60
N PHE A 55 -20.39 -18.42 -25.34
CA PHE A 55 -19.49 -18.94 -24.31
C PHE A 55 -19.76 -20.42 -24.00
N ILE A 56 -21.03 -20.80 -23.75
CA ILE A 56 -21.40 -22.19 -23.49
C ILE A 56 -21.03 -23.09 -24.67
N ALA A 57 -21.33 -22.65 -25.90
CA ALA A 57 -20.98 -23.41 -27.11
C ALA A 57 -19.46 -23.57 -27.31
N ALA A 58 -18.68 -22.60 -26.90
CA ALA A 58 -17.21 -22.60 -26.98
C ALA A 58 -16.50 -23.25 -25.78
N TYR A 59 -17.24 -23.53 -24.71
CA TYR A 59 -16.65 -24.13 -23.50
C TYR A 59 -16.26 -25.60 -23.76
N PRO A 60 -15.01 -25.99 -23.46
CA PRO A 60 -14.50 -27.30 -23.82
C PRO A 60 -14.99 -28.43 -22.89
N SER A 61 -16.30 -28.54 -22.71
CA SER A 61 -16.95 -29.63 -21.96
C SER A 61 -18.38 -29.83 -22.44
N GLN A 62 -18.80 -31.10 -22.55
CA GLN A 62 -20.18 -31.42 -22.90
C GLN A 62 -21.20 -31.25 -21.75
N ARG A 63 -20.72 -31.03 -20.53
CA ARG A 63 -21.54 -30.78 -19.35
C ARG A 63 -20.99 -29.57 -18.60
N LEU A 64 -21.87 -28.64 -18.29
CA LEU A 64 -21.59 -27.45 -17.48
C LEU A 64 -22.48 -27.55 -16.24
N GLU A 65 -21.87 -27.89 -15.09
CA GLU A 65 -22.56 -27.98 -13.82
C GLU A 65 -22.32 -26.70 -13.02
N ILE A 66 -23.37 -26.05 -12.55
CA ILE A 66 -23.28 -24.85 -11.73
C ILE A 66 -23.46 -25.24 -10.26
N ASN A 67 -22.42 -24.98 -9.46
CA ASN A 67 -22.51 -25.05 -8.00
C ASN A 67 -23.17 -23.76 -7.49
N LEU A 68 -24.47 -23.78 -7.26
CA LEU A 68 -25.26 -22.59 -6.89
C LEU A 68 -24.76 -21.91 -5.59
N PRO A 69 -24.46 -22.61 -4.47
CA PRO A 69 -23.86 -22.00 -3.28
C PRO A 69 -22.55 -21.28 -3.58
N GLN A 70 -21.68 -21.87 -4.41
CA GLN A 70 -20.41 -21.27 -4.79
C GLN A 70 -20.62 -20.10 -5.75
N ALA A 71 -21.57 -20.18 -6.69
CA ALA A 71 -21.92 -19.09 -7.58
C ALA A 71 -22.44 -17.86 -6.80
N LEU A 72 -23.25 -18.06 -5.77
CA LEU A 72 -23.69 -16.99 -4.87
C LEU A 72 -22.52 -16.39 -4.07
N THR A 73 -21.57 -17.22 -3.63
CA THR A 73 -20.35 -16.74 -2.96
C THR A 73 -19.50 -15.90 -3.89
N VAL A 74 -19.31 -16.35 -5.14
CA VAL A 74 -18.58 -15.61 -6.19
C VAL A 74 -19.31 -14.31 -6.51
N ALA A 75 -20.62 -14.34 -6.71
CA ALA A 75 -21.41 -13.14 -6.99
C ALA A 75 -21.32 -12.10 -5.85
N ARG A 76 -21.27 -12.53 -4.60
CA ARG A 76 -21.05 -11.65 -3.45
C ARG A 76 -19.62 -11.10 -3.40
N SER A 77 -18.61 -11.88 -3.78
CA SER A 77 -17.21 -11.44 -3.83
C SER A 77 -16.92 -10.49 -5.00
N LEU A 78 -17.65 -10.66 -6.11
CA LEU A 78 -17.66 -9.77 -7.28
C LEU A 78 -18.68 -8.63 -7.12
N ASN A 79 -19.00 -8.26 -5.90
CA ASN A 79 -19.95 -7.19 -5.64
C ASN A 79 -19.57 -5.90 -6.38
N GLY A 80 -20.55 -5.01 -6.56
CA GLY A 80 -20.37 -3.76 -7.30
C GLY A 80 -19.20 -2.90 -6.80
N GLY A 81 -18.78 -3.06 -5.54
CA GLY A 81 -17.60 -2.37 -4.97
C GLY A 81 -16.27 -2.80 -5.59
N PHE A 82 -16.05 -4.10 -5.78
CA PHE A 82 -14.82 -4.59 -6.41
C PHE A 82 -14.74 -4.12 -7.87
N ILE A 83 -15.78 -4.33 -8.66
CA ILE A 83 -15.82 -3.91 -10.08
C ILE A 83 -15.62 -2.40 -10.19
N ARG A 84 -16.29 -1.62 -9.33
CA ARG A 84 -16.12 -0.16 -9.27
C ARG A 84 -14.69 0.23 -8.99
N THR A 85 -14.04 -0.40 -8.03
CA THR A 85 -12.63 -0.15 -7.70
C THR A 85 -11.71 -0.40 -8.89
N GLN A 86 -11.90 -1.53 -9.59
CA GLN A 86 -11.08 -1.85 -10.74
C GLN A 86 -11.27 -0.81 -11.86
N ARG A 87 -12.52 -0.49 -12.19
CA ARG A 87 -12.86 0.53 -13.19
C ARG A 87 -12.25 1.89 -12.84
N PHE A 88 -12.40 2.33 -11.60
CA PHE A 88 -11.82 3.56 -11.09
C PHE A 88 -10.30 3.58 -11.28
N MET A 89 -9.59 2.54 -10.82
CA MET A 89 -8.13 2.47 -10.91
C MET A 89 -7.63 2.43 -12.35
N PHE A 90 -8.32 1.74 -13.25
CA PHE A 90 -7.98 1.77 -14.68
C PHE A 90 -8.17 3.14 -15.30
N GLY A 91 -9.19 3.89 -14.86
CA GLY A 91 -9.55 5.21 -15.35
C GLY A 91 -8.72 6.35 -14.77
N LEU A 92 -7.83 6.12 -13.79
CA LEU A 92 -7.06 7.16 -13.12
C LEU A 92 -6.25 8.02 -14.09
N SER A 93 -5.66 7.44 -15.13
CA SER A 93 -4.95 8.22 -16.15
C SER A 93 -5.23 7.67 -17.54
N PRO A 94 -5.25 8.54 -18.58
CA PRO A 94 -5.37 8.10 -19.97
C PRO A 94 -4.28 7.09 -20.30
N GLN A 95 -4.62 6.09 -21.11
CA GLN A 95 -3.63 5.17 -21.64
C GLN A 95 -2.84 5.88 -22.75
N VAL A 96 -1.53 5.90 -22.60
CA VAL A 96 -0.60 6.44 -23.61
C VAL A 96 0.04 5.28 -24.35
N ASN A 97 0.33 5.46 -25.64
CA ASN A 97 1.08 4.46 -26.36
C ASN A 97 2.52 4.44 -25.83
N PRO A 98 3.04 3.30 -25.33
CA PRO A 98 4.40 3.21 -24.78
C PRO A 98 5.51 3.69 -25.73
N LYS A 99 5.26 3.68 -27.05
CA LYS A 99 6.21 4.17 -28.06
C LYS A 99 6.37 5.69 -28.06
N ASP A 100 5.39 6.42 -27.54
CA ASP A 100 5.38 7.87 -27.50
C ASP A 100 6.03 8.44 -26.23
N ILE A 101 6.39 7.55 -25.27
CA ILE A 101 6.99 7.94 -23.99
C ILE A 101 8.52 8.01 -24.14
N LYS A 102 9.09 9.17 -23.82
CA LYS A 102 10.54 9.34 -23.73
C LYS A 102 11.05 8.65 -22.45
N VAL A 103 11.81 7.59 -22.61
CA VAL A 103 12.44 6.87 -21.48
C VAL A 103 13.71 7.62 -21.07
N ALA A 104 13.86 7.90 -19.78
CA ALA A 104 15.11 8.43 -19.24
C ALA A 104 16.23 7.38 -19.37
N SER A 105 17.46 7.82 -19.57
CA SER A 105 18.62 6.92 -19.65
C SER A 105 18.96 6.23 -18.32
N LEU A 106 18.51 6.80 -17.20
CA LEU A 106 18.65 6.24 -15.85
C LEU A 106 17.53 5.22 -15.55
N ASP A 107 17.90 4.06 -15.03
CA ASP A 107 16.93 3.10 -14.48
C ASP A 107 16.94 3.16 -12.93
N PRO A 108 15.95 3.80 -12.29
CA PRO A 108 15.91 3.98 -10.84
C PRO A 108 15.58 2.66 -10.10
N THR A 109 15.29 1.57 -10.81
CA THR A 109 14.99 0.26 -10.21
C THR A 109 16.26 -0.57 -9.99
N GLN A 110 17.36 -0.22 -10.62
CA GLN A 110 18.65 -0.86 -10.44
C GLN A 110 19.24 -0.47 -9.08
N GLY A 111 19.91 -1.42 -8.43
CA GLY A 111 20.66 -1.13 -7.20
C GLY A 111 21.83 -0.17 -7.44
N GLY A 112 22.11 0.65 -6.47
CA GLY A 112 23.32 1.48 -6.46
C GLY A 112 24.59 0.62 -6.33
N SER A 113 25.74 1.21 -6.60
CA SER A 113 27.04 0.50 -6.58
C SER A 113 27.62 0.29 -5.18
N ALA A 114 27.07 0.93 -4.15
CA ALA A 114 27.62 0.87 -2.80
C ALA A 114 27.14 -0.38 -2.04
N GLN A 115 28.09 -1.05 -1.36
CA GLN A 115 27.76 -2.21 -0.52
C GLN A 115 26.98 -1.78 0.71
N VAL A 116 25.83 -2.41 0.93
CA VAL A 116 24.95 -2.14 2.06
C VAL A 116 25.41 -2.86 3.31
N GLN A 117 25.39 -2.15 4.41
CA GLN A 117 25.60 -2.65 5.78
C GLN A 117 24.31 -2.48 6.58
N THR A 118 24.13 -3.34 7.58
CA THR A 118 22.98 -3.26 8.50
C THR A 118 23.48 -3.21 9.93
N LEU A 119 23.12 -2.15 10.64
CA LEU A 119 23.37 -1.98 12.07
C LEU A 119 22.07 -2.30 12.84
N LYS A 120 22.09 -3.33 13.69
CA LYS A 120 20.96 -3.69 14.52
C LYS A 120 21.08 -3.05 15.89
N LEU A 121 20.09 -2.25 16.23
CA LEU A 121 20.04 -1.46 17.47
C LEU A 121 18.74 -1.73 18.23
N SER A 122 18.70 -1.30 19.47
CA SER A 122 17.48 -1.28 20.26
C SER A 122 17.59 -0.16 21.28
N PHE A 123 16.64 0.77 21.27
CA PHE A 123 16.65 1.93 22.16
C PHE A 123 15.51 1.82 23.18
N ASN A 124 15.77 2.26 24.41
CA ASN A 124 14.80 2.27 25.49
C ASN A 124 14.27 3.70 25.72
N ASP A 125 13.05 3.94 25.32
CA ASP A 125 12.32 5.16 25.70
C ASP A 125 11.80 4.98 27.14
N GLN A 126 12.59 5.44 28.09
CA GLN A 126 12.26 5.35 29.53
C GLN A 126 10.97 6.10 29.87
N LYS A 127 10.70 7.23 29.20
CA LYS A 127 9.51 8.06 29.44
C LYS A 127 8.22 7.32 29.10
N ARG A 128 8.21 6.58 27.97
CA ARG A 128 7.05 5.82 27.51
C ARG A 128 7.15 4.32 27.83
N GLN A 129 8.24 3.89 28.50
CA GLN A 129 8.53 2.48 28.84
C GLN A 129 8.46 1.56 27.62
N ARG A 130 9.11 1.99 26.53
CA ARG A 130 9.09 1.28 25.24
C ARG A 130 10.50 0.91 24.81
N GLN A 131 10.72 -0.39 24.60
CA GLN A 131 11.96 -0.89 23.97
C GLN A 131 11.71 -0.98 22.47
N ILE A 132 12.42 -0.16 21.68
CA ILE A 132 12.19 -0.01 20.26
C ILE A 132 13.37 -0.62 19.48
N PRO A 133 13.20 -1.83 18.88
CA PRO A 133 14.19 -2.40 17.98
C PRO A 133 14.29 -1.59 16.69
N LEU A 134 15.51 -1.48 16.14
CA LEU A 134 15.81 -0.70 14.96
C LEU A 134 16.86 -1.40 14.10
N ASP A 135 16.61 -1.56 12.81
CA ASP A 135 17.59 -1.92 11.81
C ASP A 135 17.95 -0.69 10.99
N VAL A 136 19.22 -0.29 10.97
CA VAL A 136 19.71 0.83 10.17
C VAL A 136 20.49 0.30 8.98
N TYR A 137 19.98 0.55 7.77
CA TYR A 137 20.62 0.18 6.52
C TYR A 137 21.37 1.39 5.97
N PHE A 138 22.63 1.22 5.64
CA PHE A 138 23.48 2.30 5.13
C PHE A 138 24.65 1.75 4.30
N SER A 139 25.38 2.61 3.65
CA SER A 139 26.58 2.26 2.89
C SER A 139 27.67 3.30 3.11
N SER A 140 28.87 3.06 2.56
CA SER A 140 29.96 4.02 2.59
C SER A 140 29.65 5.33 1.83
N ALA A 141 28.66 5.31 0.93
CA ALA A 141 28.18 6.48 0.18
C ALA A 141 27.18 7.36 0.98
N ALA A 142 26.86 7.01 2.23
CA ALA A 142 25.96 7.80 3.06
C ALA A 142 26.54 9.18 3.38
N SER A 143 25.71 10.22 3.23
CA SER A 143 26.10 11.61 3.46
C SER A 143 24.92 12.48 3.88
N THR A 144 25.18 13.61 4.52
CA THR A 144 24.19 14.61 4.93
C THR A 144 23.49 15.32 3.76
N ASN A 145 23.94 15.13 2.52
CA ASN A 145 23.28 15.65 1.33
C ASN A 145 22.03 14.86 0.95
N LYS A 146 21.78 13.73 1.62
CA LYS A 146 20.63 12.86 1.40
C LYS A 146 19.78 12.80 2.68
N PRO A 147 18.43 12.77 2.55
CA PRO A 147 17.56 12.63 3.70
C PRO A 147 17.77 11.30 4.42
N VAL A 148 17.54 11.29 5.71
CA VAL A 148 17.30 10.06 6.45
C VAL A 148 15.91 9.56 6.07
N ILE A 149 15.77 8.24 5.88
CA ILE A 149 14.49 7.61 5.55
C ILE A 149 14.07 6.73 6.72
N VAL A 150 12.84 6.91 7.21
CA VAL A 150 12.31 6.13 8.32
C VAL A 150 11.18 5.23 7.83
N PHE A 151 11.24 3.93 8.16
CA PHE A 151 10.21 2.97 7.82
C PHE A 151 9.35 2.61 9.03
N SER A 152 8.02 2.68 8.87
CA SER A 152 7.00 2.28 9.85
C SER A 152 6.17 1.13 9.29
N HIS A 153 6.26 -0.04 9.93
CA HIS A 153 5.59 -1.28 9.48
C HIS A 153 4.07 -1.28 9.74
N GLY A 154 3.34 -2.24 9.13
CA GLY A 154 1.91 -2.46 9.33
C GLY A 154 1.55 -3.02 10.72
N TRP A 155 0.26 -3.09 11.04
CA TRP A 155 -0.21 -3.78 12.24
C TRP A 155 0.08 -5.27 12.17
N GLY A 156 0.61 -5.82 13.25
CA GLY A 156 0.97 -7.24 13.32
C GLY A 156 2.19 -7.64 12.48
N SER A 157 2.96 -6.68 12.03
CA SER A 157 4.07 -6.83 11.10
C SER A 157 5.43 -6.62 11.80
N VAL A 158 6.51 -6.55 11.03
CA VAL A 158 7.87 -6.43 11.55
C VAL A 158 8.67 -5.36 10.77
N ARG A 159 9.73 -4.83 11.38
CA ARG A 159 10.59 -3.80 10.80
C ARG A 159 11.26 -4.19 9.47
N THR A 160 11.32 -5.48 9.16
CA THR A 160 11.92 -5.99 7.91
C THR A 160 10.93 -6.13 6.75
N ASP A 161 9.67 -5.72 6.92
CA ASP A 161 8.62 -5.83 5.86
C ASP A 161 9.01 -5.17 4.53
N LEU A 162 9.80 -4.11 4.58
CA LEU A 162 10.26 -3.38 3.41
C LEU A 162 11.78 -3.46 3.23
N ARG A 163 12.42 -4.56 3.69
CA ARG A 163 13.87 -4.72 3.65
C ARG A 163 14.44 -4.54 2.25
N TYR A 164 13.82 -5.12 1.21
CA TYR A 164 14.25 -4.99 -0.18
C TYR A 164 14.35 -3.51 -0.61
N LEU A 165 13.46 -2.67 -0.08
CA LEU A 165 13.42 -1.25 -0.37
C LEU A 165 14.49 -0.48 0.43
N ALA A 166 14.69 -0.86 1.71
CA ALA A 166 15.74 -0.31 2.55
C ALA A 166 17.14 -0.57 1.96
N GLU A 167 17.40 -1.81 1.55
CA GLU A 167 18.67 -2.20 0.90
C GLU A 167 18.88 -1.45 -0.43
N HIS A 168 17.82 -1.30 -1.22
CA HIS A 168 17.88 -0.55 -2.48
C HIS A 168 18.25 0.92 -2.23
N LEU A 169 17.57 1.61 -1.33
CA LEU A 169 17.87 3.01 -1.00
C LEU A 169 19.26 3.18 -0.38
N ALA A 170 19.67 2.26 0.50
CA ALA A 170 21.00 2.31 1.12
C ALA A 170 22.12 2.09 0.10
N SER A 171 21.92 1.27 -0.94
CA SER A 171 22.87 1.10 -2.03
C SER A 171 23.10 2.39 -2.84
N HIS A 172 22.12 3.31 -2.82
CA HIS A 172 22.19 4.64 -3.41
C HIS A 172 22.70 5.72 -2.43
N GLY A 173 23.19 5.31 -1.25
CA GLY A 173 23.79 6.21 -0.26
C GLY A 173 22.79 6.91 0.67
N TYR A 174 21.54 6.45 0.73
CA TYR A 174 20.61 6.90 1.78
C TYR A 174 20.85 6.11 3.07
N VAL A 175 20.48 6.68 4.20
CA VAL A 175 20.39 5.96 5.46
C VAL A 175 18.93 5.65 5.75
N VAL A 176 18.60 4.37 5.91
CA VAL A 176 17.23 3.92 6.16
C VAL A 176 17.14 3.32 7.55
N ALA A 177 16.28 3.89 8.40
CA ALA A 177 15.99 3.46 9.75
C ALA A 177 14.63 2.73 9.78
N ALA A 178 14.64 1.43 9.89
CA ALA A 178 13.44 0.59 9.96
C ALA A 178 13.19 0.19 11.42
N LEU A 179 12.22 0.85 12.06
CA LEU A 179 11.91 0.59 13.47
C LEU A 179 10.75 -0.39 13.63
N GLU A 180 10.71 -1.05 14.79
CA GLU A 180 9.62 -1.93 15.18
C GLU A 180 8.82 -1.33 16.33
N HIS A 181 7.51 -1.20 16.14
CA HIS A 181 6.60 -0.68 17.15
C HIS A 181 6.15 -1.78 18.10
N PRO A 182 6.60 -1.81 19.36
CA PRO A 182 6.44 -2.98 20.26
C PRO A 182 4.98 -3.26 20.64
N GLY A 183 4.09 -2.25 20.60
CA GLY A 183 2.67 -2.41 20.94
C GLY A 183 1.79 -2.96 19.81
N SER A 184 2.31 -3.02 18.57
CA SER A 184 1.53 -3.38 17.38
C SER A 184 2.29 -4.23 16.38
N ASN A 185 3.38 -4.86 16.79
CA ASN A 185 4.20 -5.76 15.98
C ASN A 185 3.65 -7.21 15.94
N GLU A 186 4.37 -8.11 15.28
CA GLU A 186 4.02 -9.53 15.16
C GLU A 186 3.82 -10.21 16.53
N THR A 187 4.66 -9.90 17.51
CA THR A 187 4.55 -10.45 18.87
C THR A 187 3.23 -10.03 19.54
N SER A 188 2.87 -8.76 19.41
CA SER A 188 1.57 -8.25 19.89
C SER A 188 0.41 -8.91 19.18
N PHE A 189 0.50 -9.10 17.86
CA PHE A 189 -0.53 -9.78 17.06
C PHE A 189 -0.71 -11.24 17.46
N LYS A 190 0.38 -11.98 17.70
CA LYS A 190 0.30 -13.35 18.21
C LYS A 190 -0.41 -13.41 19.55
N ALA A 191 -0.18 -12.45 20.44
CA ALA A 191 -0.88 -12.37 21.74
C ALA A 191 -2.38 -12.07 21.58
N VAL A 192 -2.79 -11.27 20.58
CA VAL A 192 -4.20 -11.05 20.22
C VAL A 192 -4.86 -12.35 19.76
N ASN A 193 -4.23 -13.07 18.83
CA ASN A 193 -4.75 -14.35 18.32
C ASN A 193 -4.86 -15.44 19.40
N GLN A 194 -4.08 -15.33 20.47
CA GLN A 194 -4.16 -16.22 21.65
C GLN A 194 -5.19 -15.72 22.69
N GLY A 195 -5.93 -14.66 22.41
CA GLY A 195 -6.89 -14.07 23.34
C GLY A 195 -6.27 -13.38 24.57
N LYS A 196 -4.94 -13.15 24.55
CA LYS A 196 -4.20 -12.55 25.68
C LYS A 196 -4.21 -11.02 25.68
N LYS A 197 -4.56 -10.40 24.56
CA LYS A 197 -4.61 -8.95 24.38
C LYS A 197 -5.78 -8.53 23.50
N GLN A 198 -6.19 -7.26 23.62
CA GLN A 198 -7.07 -6.62 22.66
C GLN A 198 -6.33 -6.36 21.34
N LEU A 199 -7.08 -6.05 20.27
CA LEU A 199 -6.56 -5.84 18.90
C LEU A 199 -5.30 -4.96 18.88
N VAL A 200 -5.39 -3.77 19.47
CA VAL A 200 -4.29 -2.83 19.71
C VAL A 200 -4.72 -1.89 20.84
N ALA A 201 -3.78 -1.35 21.60
CA ALA A 201 -4.11 -0.32 22.58
C ALA A 201 -4.41 1.01 21.87
N PRO A 202 -5.42 1.79 22.30
CA PRO A 202 -5.70 3.13 21.73
C PRO A 202 -4.46 4.02 21.71
N GLN A 203 -3.61 3.92 22.73
CA GLN A 203 -2.37 4.68 22.87
C GLN A 203 -1.38 4.45 21.72
N GLU A 204 -1.44 3.30 21.01
CA GLU A 204 -0.56 3.01 19.87
C GLU A 204 -0.71 4.03 18.73
N PHE A 205 -1.88 4.66 18.58
CA PHE A 205 -2.08 5.73 17.60
C PHE A 205 -1.22 6.97 17.89
N LEU A 206 -0.85 7.18 19.16
CA LEU A 206 0.06 8.24 19.62
C LEU A 206 1.49 7.75 19.75
N ASP A 207 1.66 6.52 20.22
CA ASP A 207 2.98 5.95 20.48
C ASP A 207 3.78 5.71 19.21
N ARG A 208 3.14 5.26 18.12
CA ARG A 208 3.84 5.01 16.87
C ARG A 208 4.50 6.26 16.26
N PRO A 209 3.83 7.42 16.13
CA PRO A 209 4.52 8.68 15.78
C PRO A 209 5.59 9.06 16.81
N GLY A 210 5.32 8.88 18.10
CA GLY A 210 6.28 9.13 19.17
C GLY A 210 7.54 8.24 19.08
N ASP A 211 7.39 6.97 18.66
CA ASP A 211 8.51 6.07 18.43
C ASP A 211 9.43 6.58 17.32
N VAL A 212 8.84 7.07 16.22
CA VAL A 212 9.63 7.67 15.11
C VAL A 212 10.38 8.91 15.59
N SER A 213 9.72 9.82 16.29
CA SER A 213 10.35 11.03 16.80
C SER A 213 11.49 10.71 17.77
N PHE A 214 11.27 9.76 18.69
CA PHE A 214 12.30 9.30 19.61
C PHE A 214 13.51 8.66 18.90
N ILE A 215 13.27 7.81 17.89
CA ILE A 215 14.35 7.22 17.09
C ILE A 215 15.15 8.28 16.34
N LEU A 216 14.52 9.32 15.83
CA LEU A 216 15.25 10.44 15.20
C LEU A 216 16.15 11.19 16.20
N ASP A 217 15.72 11.31 17.47
CA ASP A 217 16.56 11.89 18.52
C ASP A 217 17.76 10.98 18.83
N GLU A 218 17.58 9.67 18.91
CA GLU A 218 18.65 8.72 19.13
C GLU A 218 19.63 8.63 17.95
N LEU A 219 19.11 8.72 16.71
CA LEU A 219 19.96 8.79 15.50
C LEU A 219 20.80 10.06 15.48
N GLU A 220 20.27 11.21 15.92
CA GLU A 220 21.05 12.44 16.03
C GLU A 220 22.20 12.27 17.05
N LYS A 221 21.95 11.62 18.19
CA LYS A 221 23.03 11.30 19.15
C LYS A 221 24.11 10.42 18.54
N LEU A 222 23.71 9.38 17.76
CA LEU A 222 24.67 8.53 17.05
C LEU A 222 25.46 9.30 15.98
N ASN A 223 24.82 10.25 15.31
CA ASN A 223 25.45 11.13 14.32
C ASN A 223 26.57 12.01 14.93
N GLN A 224 26.41 12.38 16.19
CA GLN A 224 27.36 13.19 16.97
C GLN A 224 28.40 12.35 17.74
N THR A 225 28.13 11.04 17.92
CA THR A 225 28.98 10.16 18.71
C THR A 225 30.27 9.81 17.94
N ALA A 226 31.42 10.08 18.56
CA ALA A 226 32.73 9.73 18.01
C ALA A 226 32.85 8.21 17.78
N ASN A 227 33.42 7.83 16.65
CA ASN A 227 33.59 6.45 16.21
C ASN A 227 32.31 5.68 15.94
N SER A 228 31.15 6.34 15.95
CA SER A 228 29.92 5.73 15.44
C SER A 228 30.05 5.50 13.91
N PRO A 229 29.61 4.35 13.37
CA PRO A 229 29.60 4.13 11.92
C PRO A 229 28.70 5.12 11.16
N LEU A 230 27.82 5.83 11.89
CA LEU A 230 26.90 6.85 11.36
C LEU A 230 27.34 8.29 11.64
N GLN A 231 28.51 8.48 12.28
CA GLN A 231 29.00 9.81 12.64
C GLN A 231 29.11 10.72 11.40
N GLY A 232 28.46 11.89 11.46
CA GLY A 232 28.50 12.91 10.41
C GLY A 232 27.82 12.51 9.09
N LYS A 233 26.98 11.45 9.08
CA LYS A 233 26.34 10.94 7.86
C LYS A 233 24.83 11.17 7.81
N LEU A 234 24.21 11.64 8.89
CA LEU A 234 22.76 11.72 9.02
C LEU A 234 22.25 13.15 8.92
N ALA A 235 21.34 13.40 7.98
CA ALA A 235 20.54 14.62 7.91
C ALA A 235 19.23 14.44 8.71
N THR A 236 19.32 14.35 10.04
CA THR A 236 18.18 14.05 10.92
C THR A 236 17.11 15.14 10.98
N ASN A 237 17.36 16.32 10.43
CA ASN A 237 16.40 17.42 10.24
C ASN A 237 15.77 17.43 8.83
N ASN A 238 16.18 16.52 7.95
CA ASN A 238 15.67 16.35 6.59
C ASN A 238 15.29 14.88 6.39
N VAL A 239 14.03 14.52 6.70
CA VAL A 239 13.59 13.13 6.81
C VAL A 239 12.44 12.85 5.86
N MET A 240 12.51 11.71 5.17
CA MET A 240 11.38 11.09 4.49
C MET A 240 10.84 9.94 5.34
N VAL A 241 9.54 9.89 5.58
CA VAL A 241 8.88 8.75 6.24
C VAL A 241 8.18 7.88 5.21
N VAL A 242 8.34 6.57 5.33
CA VAL A 242 7.62 5.57 4.52
C VAL A 242 6.86 4.65 5.45
N GLY A 243 5.55 4.58 5.30
CA GLY A 243 4.72 3.72 6.14
C GLY A 243 3.87 2.76 5.32
N TYR A 244 3.67 1.57 5.83
CA TYR A 244 2.83 0.53 5.24
C TYR A 244 1.61 0.25 6.11
N SER A 245 0.41 0.19 5.51
CA SER A 245 -0.84 -0.13 6.22
C SER A 245 -1.07 0.82 7.40
N PHE A 246 -1.15 0.34 8.63
CA PHE A 246 -1.20 1.17 9.84
C PHE A 246 0.00 2.11 9.95
N GLY A 247 1.20 1.66 9.51
CA GLY A 247 2.38 2.52 9.38
C GLY A 247 2.19 3.64 8.36
N GLY A 248 1.38 3.43 7.32
CA GLY A 248 0.98 4.47 6.38
C GLY A 248 0.16 5.57 7.06
N GLY A 249 -0.79 5.19 7.92
CA GLY A 249 -1.50 6.14 8.78
C GLY A 249 -0.55 6.88 9.73
N THR A 250 0.44 6.17 10.31
CA THR A 250 1.51 6.78 11.14
C THR A 250 2.32 7.80 10.35
N ALA A 251 2.70 7.48 9.10
CA ALA A 251 3.44 8.40 8.24
C ALA A 251 2.64 9.68 7.93
N LEU A 252 1.34 9.54 7.66
CA LEU A 252 0.46 10.68 7.41
C LEU A 252 0.25 11.54 8.67
N ALA A 253 0.16 10.94 9.86
CA ALA A 253 0.10 11.68 11.12
C ALA A 253 1.38 12.50 11.35
N LEU A 254 2.56 11.90 11.14
CA LEU A 254 3.86 12.59 11.21
C LEU A 254 4.00 13.71 10.16
N ALA A 255 3.36 13.55 9.00
CA ALA A 255 3.32 14.55 7.93
C ALA A 255 2.43 15.77 8.27
N GLY A 256 1.64 15.67 9.32
CA GLY A 256 0.74 16.75 9.77
C GLY A 256 -0.75 16.38 9.74
N GLY A 257 -1.09 15.15 9.37
CA GLY A 257 -2.46 14.66 9.47
C GLY A 257 -2.94 14.67 10.92
N GLU A 258 -4.04 15.37 11.20
CA GLU A 258 -4.62 15.48 12.53
C GLU A 258 -5.59 14.34 12.80
N LEU A 259 -5.39 13.60 13.89
CA LEU A 259 -6.37 12.61 14.33
C LEU A 259 -7.62 13.30 14.85
N GLN A 260 -8.79 12.90 14.37
CA GLN A 260 -10.09 13.50 14.74
C GLN A 260 -10.93 12.48 15.51
N ILE A 261 -10.69 12.37 16.81
CA ILE A 261 -11.29 11.36 17.68
C ILE A 261 -12.79 11.58 17.86
N GLU A 262 -13.25 12.82 17.89
CA GLU A 262 -14.69 13.12 17.97
C GLU A 262 -15.43 12.58 16.74
N ASN A 263 -14.84 12.69 15.55
CA ASN A 263 -15.41 12.11 14.32
C ASN A 263 -15.40 10.57 14.37
N LEU A 264 -14.34 9.96 14.92
CA LEU A 264 -14.30 8.51 15.15
C LEU A 264 -15.45 8.03 16.03
N LYS A 265 -15.70 8.71 17.18
CA LYS A 265 -16.79 8.35 18.10
C LYS A 265 -18.16 8.37 17.41
N GLN A 266 -18.37 9.32 16.47
CA GLN A 266 -19.61 9.42 15.71
C GLN A 266 -19.72 8.32 14.64
N ARG A 267 -18.62 7.94 13.99
CA ARG A 267 -18.56 7.02 12.87
C ARG A 267 -18.44 5.55 13.28
N CYS A 268 -17.77 5.27 14.40
CA CYS A 268 -17.53 3.92 14.90
C CYS A 268 -18.76 3.34 15.62
N GLN A 269 -19.73 2.89 14.82
CA GLN A 269 -20.94 2.22 15.33
C GLN A 269 -20.72 0.70 15.49
N PRO A 270 -21.44 -0.01 16.40
CA PRO A 270 -21.27 -1.44 16.65
C PRO A 270 -21.42 -2.33 15.41
N ASN A 271 -22.14 -1.86 14.39
CA ASN A 271 -22.36 -2.58 13.13
C ASN A 271 -21.40 -2.14 12.01
N LEU A 272 -20.44 -1.26 12.31
CA LEU A 272 -19.47 -0.82 11.34
C LEU A 272 -18.61 -2.03 10.96
N ALA A 273 -18.78 -2.44 9.75
CA ALA A 273 -17.95 -3.33 8.95
C ALA A 273 -17.27 -4.49 9.68
N LYS A 274 -18.03 -5.54 9.94
CA LYS A 274 -17.44 -6.88 10.16
C LYS A 274 -16.48 -7.29 9.02
N ASP A 275 -16.51 -6.55 7.90
CA ASP A 275 -15.80 -6.86 6.66
C ASP A 275 -14.67 -5.86 6.32
N ASN A 276 -14.43 -4.80 7.13
CA ASN A 276 -13.37 -3.82 6.93
C ASN A 276 -12.43 -3.78 8.14
N LEU A 277 -11.33 -4.53 8.04
CA LEU A 277 -10.33 -4.61 9.11
C LEU A 277 -9.64 -3.25 9.35
N GLY A 278 -9.43 -2.47 8.30
CA GLY A 278 -8.83 -1.14 8.39
C GLY A 278 -9.68 -0.19 9.25
N GLU A 279 -10.99 -0.16 9.05
CA GLU A 279 -11.92 0.64 9.87
C GLU A 279 -12.02 0.11 11.30
N THR A 280 -12.09 -1.22 11.48
CA THR A 280 -12.11 -1.84 12.80
C THR A 280 -10.89 -1.44 13.62
N LEU A 281 -9.70 -1.43 13.01
CA LEU A 281 -8.47 -0.99 13.64
C LEU A 281 -8.55 0.49 14.03
N GLN A 282 -8.97 1.35 13.12
CA GLN A 282 -9.06 2.80 13.38
C GLN A 282 -10.05 3.13 14.51
N CYS A 283 -11.15 2.38 14.62
CA CYS A 283 -12.14 2.57 15.67
C CYS A 283 -11.61 2.35 17.09
N VAL A 284 -10.50 1.64 17.25
CA VAL A 284 -9.86 1.49 18.57
C VAL A 284 -9.45 2.85 19.15
N ALA A 285 -9.02 3.79 18.30
CA ALA A 285 -8.60 5.12 18.72
C ALA A 285 -9.73 5.98 19.32
N GLN A 286 -11.01 5.62 19.14
CA GLN A 286 -12.13 6.35 19.74
C GLN A 286 -12.07 6.43 21.28
N ALA A 287 -11.31 5.51 21.92
CA ALA A 287 -11.10 5.52 23.37
C ALA A 287 -10.06 6.52 23.85
N LEU A 288 -9.37 7.23 22.95
CA LEU A 288 -8.45 8.30 23.31
C LEU A 288 -9.22 9.48 23.93
N PRO A 289 -8.62 10.15 24.96
CA PRO A 289 -9.33 11.15 25.75
C PRO A 289 -9.60 12.46 25.01
N GLU A 290 -8.64 12.94 24.20
CA GLU A 290 -8.75 14.25 23.55
C GLU A 290 -9.63 14.19 22.30
N LYS A 291 -10.15 15.32 21.87
CA LYS A 291 -10.97 15.43 20.65
C LYS A 291 -10.13 15.29 19.39
N THR A 292 -8.92 15.81 19.41
CA THR A 292 -7.98 15.77 18.28
C THR A 292 -6.55 15.60 18.76
N TYR A 293 -5.67 15.09 17.88
CA TYR A 293 -4.24 15.03 18.14
C TYR A 293 -3.45 15.48 16.90
N GLN A 294 -2.55 16.44 17.12
CA GLN A 294 -1.56 16.87 16.13
C GLN A 294 -0.20 16.22 16.47
N LEU A 295 0.23 15.30 15.60
CA LEU A 295 1.39 14.44 15.83
C LEU A 295 2.54 14.71 14.84
N ARG A 296 2.51 15.90 14.20
CA ARG A 296 3.51 16.31 13.23
C ARG A 296 4.90 16.38 13.87
N ASP A 297 5.89 15.81 13.19
CA ASP A 297 7.31 16.06 13.46
C ASP A 297 7.88 16.98 12.38
N GLY A 298 8.39 18.14 12.76
CA GLY A 298 8.91 19.16 11.84
C GLY A 298 10.14 18.74 11.03
N ARG A 299 10.80 17.64 11.43
CA ARG A 299 11.93 17.04 10.70
C ARG A 299 11.46 16.27 9.47
N ILE A 300 10.21 15.80 9.46
CA ILE A 300 9.62 15.09 8.32
C ILE A 300 9.32 16.11 7.22
N LYS A 301 9.97 15.94 6.07
CA LYS A 301 9.84 16.82 4.89
C LYS A 301 9.08 16.16 3.75
N GLN A 302 8.88 14.83 3.81
CA GLN A 302 8.20 14.08 2.77
C GLN A 302 7.63 12.78 3.34
N ALA A 303 6.50 12.30 2.78
CA ALA A 303 5.86 11.09 3.21
C ALA A 303 5.48 10.18 2.04
N ILE A 304 5.63 8.88 2.24
CA ILE A 304 5.05 7.82 1.39
C ILE A 304 4.19 6.94 2.28
N ALA A 305 2.92 6.74 1.87
CA ALA A 305 1.99 5.86 2.55
C ALA A 305 1.55 4.73 1.59
N LEU A 306 1.94 3.51 1.91
CA LEU A 306 1.68 2.30 1.12
C LEU A 306 0.44 1.59 1.68
N ASN A 307 -0.63 1.53 0.91
CA ASN A 307 -1.92 0.95 1.31
C ASN A 307 -2.37 1.41 2.73
N PRO A 308 -2.36 2.72 3.02
CA PRO A 308 -2.59 3.24 4.37
C PRO A 308 -4.02 3.05 4.86
N THR A 309 -4.19 3.09 6.20
CA THR A 309 -5.46 3.31 6.87
C THR A 309 -5.72 4.82 7.00
N THR A 310 -6.85 5.33 6.49
CA THR A 310 -7.15 6.77 6.54
C THR A 310 -8.63 7.12 6.70
N SER A 311 -9.54 6.18 6.44
CA SER A 311 -10.95 6.47 6.21
C SER A 311 -11.67 7.13 7.38
N LEU A 312 -11.27 6.83 8.62
CA LEU A 312 -11.96 7.29 9.82
C LEU A 312 -11.09 8.19 10.71
N MET A 313 -9.83 7.79 10.98
CA MET A 313 -9.03 8.42 12.03
C MET A 313 -8.66 9.88 11.76
N PHE A 314 -8.61 10.29 10.51
CA PHE A 314 -8.34 11.67 10.12
C PHE A 314 -9.63 12.49 9.87
N GLY A 315 -10.81 11.90 9.98
CA GLY A 315 -12.09 12.56 9.78
C GLY A 315 -12.19 13.29 8.43
N GLU A 316 -12.97 14.36 8.43
CA GLU A 316 -13.20 15.12 7.18
C GLU A 316 -12.06 16.09 6.85
N THR A 317 -11.39 16.65 7.84
CA THR A 317 -10.43 17.74 7.64
C THR A 317 -9.00 17.42 8.12
N GLY A 318 -8.77 16.29 8.80
CA GLY A 318 -7.46 15.99 9.37
C GLY A 318 -6.35 15.91 8.32
N LEU A 319 -6.60 15.29 7.16
CA LEU A 319 -5.62 15.20 6.08
C LEU A 319 -5.39 16.52 5.32
N THR A 320 -6.28 17.51 5.43
CA THR A 320 -6.03 18.84 4.85
C THR A 320 -4.91 19.59 5.56
N LYS A 321 -4.49 19.12 6.74
CA LYS A 321 -3.37 19.68 7.51
C LYS A 321 -2.00 19.19 7.04
N VAL A 322 -1.93 18.17 6.19
CA VAL A 322 -0.68 17.70 5.59
C VAL A 322 -0.16 18.75 4.61
N GLN A 323 1.03 19.28 4.85
CA GLN A 323 1.61 20.40 4.07
C GLN A 323 2.93 20.03 3.38
N ILE A 324 3.30 18.76 3.38
CA ILE A 324 4.53 18.25 2.77
C ILE A 324 4.22 17.35 1.57
N PRO A 325 5.15 17.23 0.61
CA PRO A 325 5.00 16.33 -0.53
C PRO A 325 4.67 14.92 -0.06
N THR A 326 3.53 14.37 -0.54
CA THR A 326 3.02 13.09 -0.07
C THR A 326 2.62 12.18 -1.22
N LEU A 327 3.11 10.93 -1.20
CA LEU A 327 2.69 9.89 -2.11
C LEU A 327 1.84 8.84 -1.38
N ILE A 328 0.68 8.52 -1.94
CA ILE A 328 -0.13 7.38 -1.53
C ILE A 328 -0.07 6.31 -2.61
N LEU A 329 0.28 5.07 -2.24
CA LEU A 329 0.07 3.91 -3.09
C LEU A 329 -1.21 3.20 -2.68
N SER A 330 -1.99 2.80 -3.68
CA SER A 330 -3.29 2.15 -3.54
C SER A 330 -3.37 0.90 -4.41
N SER A 331 -3.58 -0.24 -3.79
CA SER A 331 -3.71 -1.55 -4.46
C SER A 331 -5.19 -1.90 -4.68
N SER A 332 -5.61 -2.09 -5.94
CA SER A 332 -7.04 -2.18 -6.28
C SER A 332 -7.75 -3.44 -5.78
N ALA A 333 -7.02 -4.49 -5.43
CA ALA A 333 -7.55 -5.72 -4.85
C ALA A 333 -7.30 -5.83 -3.34
N ASP A 334 -6.96 -4.72 -2.68
CA ASP A 334 -6.77 -4.67 -1.23
C ASP A 334 -8.12 -4.85 -0.51
N LYS A 335 -8.21 -5.90 0.31
CA LYS A 335 -9.39 -6.24 1.11
C LYS A 335 -9.23 -5.85 2.58
N ILE A 336 -8.03 -5.48 2.99
CA ILE A 336 -7.72 -5.10 4.38
C ILE A 336 -7.96 -3.61 4.58
N THR A 337 -7.46 -2.80 3.64
CA THR A 337 -7.69 -1.37 3.58
C THR A 337 -8.31 -1.03 2.21
N PRO A 338 -9.66 -1.11 2.08
CA PRO A 338 -10.33 -0.96 0.79
C PRO A 338 -9.95 0.35 0.08
N PRO A 339 -9.44 0.28 -1.16
CA PRO A 339 -8.72 1.38 -1.79
C PRO A 339 -9.53 2.66 -1.98
N LEU A 340 -10.81 2.56 -2.33
CA LEU A 340 -11.63 3.76 -2.57
C LEU A 340 -11.85 4.57 -1.30
N THR A 341 -12.16 3.90 -0.18
CA THR A 341 -12.44 4.56 1.10
C THR A 341 -11.16 4.95 1.84
N GLU A 342 -10.16 4.07 1.84
CA GLU A 342 -8.94 4.28 2.63
C GLU A 342 -7.91 5.16 1.90
N GLN A 343 -7.60 4.89 0.63
CA GLN A 343 -6.52 5.59 -0.04
C GLN A 343 -6.99 6.72 -0.94
N VAL A 344 -7.99 6.47 -1.79
CA VAL A 344 -8.47 7.46 -2.78
C VAL A 344 -9.12 8.65 -2.09
N MET A 345 -10.03 8.40 -1.15
CA MET A 345 -10.69 9.48 -0.40
C MET A 345 -9.72 10.21 0.53
N GLY A 346 -8.75 9.51 1.10
CA GLY A 346 -7.67 10.13 1.86
C GLY A 346 -6.80 11.03 0.98
N PHE A 347 -6.37 10.53 -0.17
CA PHE A 347 -5.59 11.30 -1.14
C PHE A 347 -6.31 12.57 -1.59
N ALA A 348 -7.62 12.50 -1.85
CA ALA A 348 -8.39 13.65 -2.31
C ALA A 348 -8.33 14.84 -1.33
N LYS A 349 -8.19 14.55 -0.03
CA LYS A 349 -8.15 15.57 1.05
C LYS A 349 -6.77 16.20 1.25
N ILE A 350 -5.68 15.53 0.83
CA ILE A 350 -4.31 16.05 1.01
C ILE A 350 -4.07 17.19 0.01
N PRO A 351 -3.50 18.35 0.44
CA PRO A 351 -3.06 19.41 -0.46
C PRO A 351 -1.89 18.98 -1.35
N SER A 352 -1.72 19.65 -2.50
CA SER A 352 -0.53 19.48 -3.35
C SER A 352 0.74 20.07 -2.69
N PRO A 353 1.95 19.53 -2.98
CA PRO A 353 2.21 18.49 -3.98
C PRO A 353 1.94 17.07 -3.47
N LYS A 354 1.22 16.28 -4.27
CA LYS A 354 0.85 14.90 -3.93
C LYS A 354 0.86 13.98 -5.16
N TRP A 355 0.93 12.67 -4.90
CA TRP A 355 0.86 11.62 -5.92
C TRP A 355 -0.01 10.47 -5.42
N LEU A 356 -0.91 9.99 -6.27
CA LEU A 356 -1.59 8.71 -6.09
C LEU A 356 -1.04 7.71 -7.09
N VAL A 357 -0.50 6.61 -6.59
CA VAL A 357 -0.08 5.46 -7.38
C VAL A 357 -1.14 4.37 -7.26
N GLY A 358 -1.80 4.04 -8.37
CA GLY A 358 -2.73 2.92 -8.46
C GLY A 358 -2.04 1.66 -8.98
N VAL A 359 -2.10 0.57 -8.22
CA VAL A 359 -1.63 -0.77 -8.61
C VAL A 359 -2.85 -1.63 -8.93
N VAL A 360 -3.15 -1.77 -10.23
CA VAL A 360 -4.31 -2.56 -10.66
C VAL A 360 -4.02 -4.04 -10.46
N GLY A 361 -4.86 -4.74 -9.69
CA GLY A 361 -4.67 -6.15 -9.32
C GLY A 361 -3.75 -6.38 -8.12
N GLY A 362 -3.09 -5.34 -7.62
CA GLY A 362 -2.31 -5.43 -6.39
C GLY A 362 -3.20 -5.67 -5.17
N SER A 363 -2.71 -6.45 -4.22
CA SER A 363 -3.31 -6.71 -2.92
C SER A 363 -2.62 -5.91 -1.81
N HIS A 364 -3.13 -6.02 -0.58
CA HIS A 364 -2.48 -5.42 0.59
C HIS A 364 -1.02 -5.82 0.73
N LEU A 365 -0.70 -7.10 0.47
CA LEU A 365 0.64 -7.68 0.65
C LEU A 365 1.57 -7.49 -0.55
N SER A 366 1.12 -6.91 -1.67
CA SER A 366 1.93 -6.78 -2.89
C SER A 366 3.18 -5.92 -2.72
N VAL A 367 3.22 -5.08 -1.69
CA VAL A 367 4.34 -4.16 -1.40
C VAL A 367 5.36 -4.74 -0.43
N VAL A 368 5.07 -5.89 0.21
CA VAL A 368 5.86 -6.48 1.30
C VAL A 368 6.97 -7.38 0.78
N ASP A 369 8.09 -7.47 1.52
CA ASP A 369 9.23 -8.33 1.21
C ASP A 369 8.80 -9.81 1.15
N PRO A 370 9.13 -10.55 0.08
CA PRO A 370 8.71 -11.94 -0.10
C PRO A 370 9.40 -12.92 0.85
N SER A 371 10.58 -12.58 1.37
CA SER A 371 11.36 -13.45 2.25
C SER A 371 10.79 -13.58 3.66
N LEU A 372 9.81 -12.75 4.02
CA LEU A 372 9.17 -12.79 5.34
C LEU A 372 8.06 -13.84 5.34
N THR A 373 8.23 -14.85 6.17
CA THR A 373 7.30 -15.98 6.32
C THR A 373 6.32 -15.91 7.51
N PRO A 374 6.08 -14.80 8.21
CA PRO A 374 5.30 -14.81 9.45
C PRO A 374 3.84 -15.26 9.29
N TYR A 375 3.32 -15.34 8.07
CA TYR A 375 1.89 -15.61 7.79
C TYR A 375 1.56 -17.02 7.31
N GLN A 376 2.49 -18.00 7.40
CA GLN A 376 2.23 -19.34 6.86
C GLN A 376 1.46 -20.27 7.80
N GLU A 377 1.50 -20.05 9.11
CA GLU A 377 0.71 -20.83 10.06
C GLU A 377 -0.39 -19.95 10.69
N GLY A 378 -1.65 -20.26 10.38
CA GLY A 378 -2.81 -19.59 10.96
C GLY A 378 -3.31 -18.36 10.22
N LYS A 379 -3.17 -18.30 8.88
CA LYS A 379 -3.72 -17.20 8.04
C LYS A 379 -5.22 -17.01 8.27
N PRO A 380 -5.68 -15.78 8.57
CA PRO A 380 -7.10 -15.48 8.49
C PRO A 380 -7.62 -15.84 7.08
N PRO A 381 -8.86 -16.36 6.93
CA PRO A 381 -9.42 -16.74 5.63
C PRO A 381 -9.39 -15.65 4.57
N ILE A 382 -9.37 -14.38 4.99
CA ILE A 382 -9.31 -13.18 4.15
C ILE A 382 -7.97 -13.07 3.39
N LEU A 383 -6.85 -13.50 4.00
CA LEU A 383 -5.52 -13.39 3.41
C LEU A 383 -5.17 -14.54 2.46
N ASN A 384 -5.89 -15.65 2.51
CA ASN A 384 -5.60 -16.85 1.71
C ASN A 384 -5.87 -16.70 0.20
N LYS A 385 -6.53 -15.62 -0.24
CA LYS A 385 -6.86 -15.33 -1.65
C LYS A 385 -6.11 -14.14 -2.23
N GLU A 386 -5.17 -13.57 -1.48
CA GLU A 386 -4.39 -12.44 -1.97
C GLU A 386 -3.25 -12.92 -2.90
N VAL A 387 -2.83 -12.03 -3.80
CA VAL A 387 -1.65 -12.23 -4.65
C VAL A 387 -0.48 -12.57 -3.75
N THR A 388 0.20 -13.68 -4.02
CA THR A 388 1.36 -14.06 -3.23
C THR A 388 2.45 -13.00 -3.35
N ARG A 389 3.29 -12.88 -2.33
CA ARG A 389 4.39 -11.91 -2.32
C ARG A 389 5.34 -12.13 -3.49
N GLU A 390 5.60 -13.38 -3.85
CA GLU A 390 6.44 -13.76 -4.99
C GLU A 390 5.88 -13.24 -6.32
N GLN A 391 4.56 -13.33 -6.51
CA GLN A 391 3.88 -12.86 -7.73
C GLN A 391 3.93 -11.34 -7.91
N ALA A 392 4.16 -10.57 -6.84
CA ALA A 392 4.17 -9.11 -6.87
C ALA A 392 5.57 -8.51 -7.12
N GLN A 393 6.49 -9.24 -7.73
CA GLN A 393 7.86 -8.76 -8.02
C GLN A 393 7.85 -7.46 -8.84
N ASP A 394 6.97 -7.33 -9.81
CA ASP A 394 6.88 -6.13 -10.66
C ASP A 394 6.45 -4.90 -9.85
N VAL A 395 5.54 -5.07 -8.89
CA VAL A 395 5.12 -3.99 -7.99
C VAL A 395 6.30 -3.53 -7.14
N ARG A 396 7.07 -4.46 -6.58
CA ARG A 396 8.26 -4.13 -5.77
C ARG A 396 9.36 -3.48 -6.60
N LYS A 397 9.54 -3.92 -7.85
CA LYS A 397 10.47 -3.28 -8.79
C LYS A 397 10.08 -1.82 -9.03
N PHE A 398 8.81 -1.56 -9.32
CA PHE A 398 8.30 -0.20 -9.49
C PHE A 398 8.48 0.64 -8.21
N LEU A 399 8.21 0.05 -7.03
CA LEU A 399 8.38 0.73 -5.74
C LEU A 399 9.83 1.16 -5.49
N LYS A 400 10.83 0.37 -5.89
CA LYS A 400 12.24 0.77 -5.84
C LYS A 400 12.46 2.10 -6.57
N GLY A 401 11.98 2.18 -7.81
CA GLY A 401 12.15 3.36 -8.64
C GLY A 401 11.40 4.59 -8.10
N VAL A 402 10.13 4.45 -7.77
CA VAL A 402 9.32 5.60 -7.33
C VAL A 402 9.72 6.08 -5.94
N THR A 403 10.14 5.18 -5.03
CA THR A 403 10.60 5.59 -3.70
C THR A 403 11.96 6.28 -3.76
N LEU A 404 12.88 5.79 -4.60
CA LEU A 404 14.16 6.47 -4.87
C LEU A 404 13.91 7.85 -5.48
N ALA A 405 12.99 7.94 -6.45
CA ALA A 405 12.64 9.22 -7.07
C ALA A 405 12.03 10.22 -6.09
N MET A 406 11.19 9.75 -5.17
CA MET A 406 10.66 10.58 -4.09
C MET A 406 11.79 11.06 -3.16
N ALA A 407 12.65 10.16 -2.68
CA ALA A 407 13.77 10.54 -1.81
C ALA A 407 14.70 11.56 -2.46
N ALA A 408 14.95 11.42 -3.76
CA ALA A 408 15.79 12.32 -4.55
C ALA A 408 15.21 13.74 -4.65
N GLN A 409 13.88 13.93 -4.48
CA GLN A 409 13.29 15.29 -4.46
C GLN A 409 13.79 16.15 -3.28
N LEU A 410 14.38 15.53 -2.25
CA LEU A 410 15.00 16.22 -1.11
C LEU A 410 16.52 16.39 -1.26
N THR A 411 17.05 16.21 -2.48
CA THR A 411 18.48 16.27 -2.80
C THR A 411 18.73 17.18 -4.01
N PRO A 412 19.98 17.56 -4.29
CA PRO A 412 20.34 18.28 -5.51
C PRO A 412 20.01 17.52 -6.82
N GLU A 413 19.77 16.21 -6.75
CA GLU A 413 19.45 15.34 -7.90
C GLU A 413 17.97 15.35 -8.28
N ALA A 414 17.13 16.18 -7.64
CA ALA A 414 15.67 16.20 -7.78
C ALA A 414 15.19 16.23 -9.24
N SER A 415 15.78 17.09 -10.08
CA SER A 415 15.40 17.24 -11.50
C SER A 415 15.67 15.97 -12.32
N GLN A 416 16.72 15.23 -12.00
CA GLN A 416 17.09 13.99 -12.69
C GLN A 416 16.07 12.88 -12.41
N TYR A 417 15.51 12.86 -11.19
CA TYR A 417 14.57 11.84 -10.75
C TYR A 417 13.10 12.22 -10.92
N ALA A 418 12.76 13.48 -11.21
CA ALA A 418 11.40 13.94 -11.41
C ALA A 418 10.61 13.16 -12.49
N PRO A 419 11.20 12.71 -13.61
CA PRO A 419 10.49 11.92 -14.63
C PRO A 419 9.91 10.60 -14.11
N PHE A 420 10.46 10.04 -13.03
CA PHE A 420 10.00 8.78 -12.42
C PHE A 420 8.79 8.94 -11.49
N LEU A 421 8.28 10.15 -11.33
CA LEU A 421 7.06 10.47 -10.57
C LEU A 421 5.89 10.86 -11.49
N THR A 422 5.93 10.44 -12.75
CA THR A 422 4.94 10.78 -13.77
C THR A 422 4.02 9.62 -14.11
N SER A 423 2.88 9.93 -14.74
CA SER A 423 1.98 8.94 -15.34
C SER A 423 2.71 8.07 -16.37
N ASP A 424 3.58 8.67 -17.18
CA ASP A 424 4.32 7.98 -18.22
C ASP A 424 5.22 6.89 -17.65
N TYR A 425 5.98 7.20 -16.58
CA TYR A 425 6.79 6.21 -15.92
C TYR A 425 5.97 5.05 -15.35
N ALA A 426 4.82 5.32 -14.73
CA ALA A 426 3.94 4.28 -14.25
C ALA A 426 3.45 3.39 -15.40
N GLN A 427 3.12 3.98 -16.54
CA GLN A 427 2.61 3.23 -17.70
C GLN A 427 3.68 2.36 -18.36
N ILE A 428 4.91 2.85 -18.55
CA ILE A 428 6.01 2.03 -19.10
C ILE A 428 6.48 0.95 -18.13
N SER A 429 6.31 1.17 -16.82
CA SER A 429 6.60 0.18 -15.77
C SER A 429 5.46 -0.83 -15.58
N SER A 430 4.32 -0.62 -16.23
CA SER A 430 3.17 -1.53 -16.16
C SER A 430 3.50 -2.87 -16.79
N THR A 431 3.05 -3.92 -16.13
CA THR A 431 3.07 -5.27 -16.69
C THR A 431 1.63 -5.73 -16.99
N ARG A 432 1.53 -6.85 -17.69
CA ARG A 432 0.23 -7.48 -17.96
C ARG A 432 -0.49 -7.88 -16.67
N LEU A 433 0.27 -8.25 -15.63
CA LEU A 433 -0.27 -8.64 -14.33
C LEU A 433 -0.67 -7.42 -13.49
N PHE A 434 0.15 -6.37 -13.50
CA PHE A 434 -0.01 -5.18 -12.69
C PHE A 434 0.08 -3.91 -13.56
N PRO A 435 -1.04 -3.49 -14.17
CA PRO A 435 -1.11 -2.15 -14.75
C PRO A 435 -0.96 -1.08 -13.66
N LEU A 436 -0.07 -0.12 -13.88
CA LEU A 436 0.25 0.94 -12.94
C LEU A 436 -0.28 2.27 -13.43
N ARG A 437 -0.74 3.11 -12.51
CA ARG A 437 -1.23 4.47 -12.76
C ARG A 437 -0.62 5.42 -11.76
N THR A 438 -0.25 6.61 -12.21
CA THR A 438 0.17 7.69 -11.30
C THR A 438 -0.52 8.98 -11.71
N VAL A 439 -1.15 9.64 -10.73
CA VAL A 439 -1.80 10.94 -10.92
C VAL A 439 -1.46 11.88 -9.77
N ARG A 440 -1.57 13.18 -10.02
CA ARG A 440 -1.42 14.23 -9.00
C ARG A 440 -2.75 14.77 -8.51
N GLU A 441 -3.79 14.61 -9.30
CA GLU A 441 -5.15 15.05 -9.01
C GLU A 441 -6.15 13.99 -9.46
N ILE A 442 -7.31 13.96 -8.83
CA ILE A 442 -8.47 13.15 -9.22
C ILE A 442 -9.59 14.13 -9.55
N SER A 443 -10.27 13.94 -10.68
CA SER A 443 -11.38 14.82 -11.04
C SER A 443 -12.56 14.70 -10.07
N PRO A 444 -13.37 15.76 -9.90
CA PRO A 444 -14.57 15.71 -9.06
C PRO A 444 -15.52 14.57 -9.44
N GLU A 445 -15.67 14.29 -10.74
CA GLU A 445 -16.52 13.21 -11.25
C GLU A 445 -16.02 11.84 -10.79
N MET A 446 -14.70 11.61 -10.85
CA MET A 446 -14.10 10.38 -10.35
C MET A 446 -14.22 10.26 -8.83
N ILE A 447 -14.10 11.35 -8.08
CA ILE A 447 -14.33 11.34 -6.63
C ILE A 447 -15.77 10.93 -6.32
N GLN A 448 -16.75 11.46 -7.07
CA GLN A 448 -18.15 11.09 -6.92
C GLN A 448 -18.38 9.61 -7.27
N GLU A 449 -17.74 9.09 -8.32
CA GLU A 449 -17.79 7.67 -8.67
C GLU A 449 -17.20 6.80 -7.54
N ALA A 450 -16.11 7.24 -6.91
CA ALA A 450 -15.49 6.54 -5.78
C ALA A 450 -16.41 6.47 -4.56
N GLN A 451 -17.17 7.50 -4.28
CA GLN A 451 -18.13 7.54 -3.18
C GLN A 451 -19.32 6.58 -3.37
N GLY A 452 -19.76 6.34 -4.64
CA GLY A 452 -20.88 5.47 -4.97
C GLY A 452 -22.27 6.01 -4.62
N PRO A 453 -23.34 5.36 -5.13
CA PRO A 453 -24.70 5.86 -4.99
C PRO A 453 -25.32 5.65 -3.59
N GLY A 454 -24.63 5.88 -2.52
CA GLY A 454 -25.13 5.69 -1.16
C GLY A 454 -24.48 6.56 -0.11
N MET A 455 -23.40 7.26 -0.45
CA MET A 455 -22.68 8.11 0.51
C MET A 455 -23.05 9.62 0.44
N THR A 456 -23.95 10.00 -0.47
CA THR A 456 -24.37 11.40 -0.63
C THR A 456 -25.55 11.81 0.26
N ALA A 457 -26.07 10.90 1.08
CA ALA A 457 -27.26 11.16 1.91
C ALA A 457 -26.92 11.08 3.42
N ASN A 458 -26.04 11.91 3.92
CA ASN A 458 -26.05 12.34 5.32
C ASN A 458 -25.14 13.58 5.44
N LYS A 459 -25.68 14.72 4.96
CA LYS A 459 -25.21 16.05 5.37
C LYS A 459 -25.94 16.47 6.62
#